data_b76b954e9be1763a4fd4fe5b0a4827bc
#
_entry.id   b76b954e9be1763a4fd4fe5b0a4827bc
#
_cell.length_a   1.000
_cell.length_b   1.000
_cell.length_c   1.000
_cell.angle_alpha   90.00
_cell.angle_beta   90.00
_cell.angle_gamma   90.00
#
_symmetry.space_group_name_H-M   'P 1'
#
loop_
_entity.id
_entity.type
_entity.pdbx_description
1 polymer ?
#
loop_
_entity_poly.entity_id
_entity_poly.type
_entity_poly.pdbx_seq_one_letter_code
_entity_poly.pdbx_strand_id
1 'polypeptide(L)'
;ILFFDTETNGLWRRDLNPDHEDQPRLVSLAFQVTDDNEKVVAQYSSRIEPKNTTIPSFKIPKEAADIHGISTEQAQETGIALNVALAVFTYFSSKCHTLVAHNLAFDLQIVQREINLLKYMWKRPDNSHCTMMTSKDEMKLEGKFDDYKFPKLQECFDHFFHKGVQNYHDALLDVQLCRELYFQLRRKGVLLKGPQDIPKELLKRIDGEKYKNLVKFLLNIDSTKINEWENSFCQSVIEKLDKYDEHILLSTKQYDTLRKIYTKHG
;
A
#
# COMPACT_ATOMS: atom_id res chain seq x y z
N ILE A 1 -0.89 4.07 18.81
CA ILE A 1 -1.22 3.70 17.41
C ILE A 1 -1.08 4.95 16.56
N LEU A 2 -0.55 4.81 15.35
CA LEU A 2 -0.51 5.91 14.38
C LEU A 2 -1.42 5.56 13.19
N PHE A 3 -2.40 6.41 12.93
CA PHE A 3 -3.29 6.39 11.78
C PHE A 3 -2.81 7.42 10.76
N PHE A 4 -2.72 7.07 9.48
CA PHE A 4 -2.25 8.02 8.46
C PHE A 4 -2.90 7.80 7.11
N ASP A 5 -2.81 8.83 6.29
CA ASP A 5 -3.33 8.86 4.93
C ASP A 5 -2.45 9.75 4.06
N THR A 6 -2.40 9.47 2.76
CA THR A 6 -1.57 10.18 1.80
C THR A 6 -2.36 10.55 0.56
N GLU A 7 -2.27 11.83 0.15
CA GLU A 7 -2.67 12.24 -1.19
C GLU A 7 -1.46 12.27 -2.12
N THR A 8 -1.68 11.91 -3.37
CA THR A 8 -0.61 11.74 -4.36
C THR A 8 -0.95 12.38 -5.69
N ASN A 9 0.08 12.63 -6.50
CA ASN A 9 -0.11 13.14 -7.86
C ASN A 9 -0.50 12.05 -8.89
N GLY A 10 -0.79 10.82 -8.46
CA GLY A 10 -1.20 9.72 -9.33
C GLY A 10 -1.28 8.39 -8.61
N LEU A 11 -1.60 7.33 -9.33
CA LEU A 11 -1.70 5.98 -8.81
C LEU A 11 -0.36 5.25 -8.87
N TRP A 12 -0.13 4.34 -7.93
CA TRP A 12 1.06 3.48 -7.94
C TRP A 12 1.13 2.61 -9.19
N ARG A 13 2.24 2.71 -9.90
CA ARG A 13 2.49 1.98 -11.14
C ARG A 13 3.21 0.67 -10.83
N ARG A 14 2.47 -0.43 -10.94
CA ARG A 14 2.99 -1.79 -10.65
C ARG A 14 3.92 -2.32 -11.74
N ASP A 15 3.90 -1.71 -12.91
CA ASP A 15 4.74 -1.99 -14.06
C ASP A 15 6.13 -1.36 -13.95
N LEU A 16 6.33 -0.48 -12.98
CA LEU A 16 7.60 0.23 -12.77
C LEU A 16 8.28 -0.19 -11.46
N ASN A 17 9.59 0.00 -11.42
CA ASN A 17 10.36 -0.14 -10.19
C ASN A 17 9.86 0.84 -9.13
N PRO A 18 9.87 0.50 -7.82
CA PRO A 18 9.49 1.42 -6.74
C PRO A 18 10.23 2.76 -6.76
N ASP A 19 11.49 2.77 -7.18
CA ASP A 19 12.31 3.99 -7.23
C ASP A 19 12.27 4.72 -8.58
N HIS A 20 11.43 4.26 -9.54
CA HIS A 20 11.32 4.88 -10.85
C HIS A 20 10.77 6.31 -10.73
N GLU A 21 11.28 7.24 -11.56
CA GLU A 21 10.90 8.66 -11.51
C GLU A 21 9.40 8.90 -11.76
N ASP A 22 8.77 8.07 -12.61
CA ASP A 22 7.34 8.14 -12.93
C ASP A 22 6.43 7.50 -11.87
N GLN A 23 6.96 7.00 -10.76
CA GLN A 23 6.11 6.61 -9.64
C GLN A 23 5.48 7.85 -9.00
N PRO A 24 4.25 7.72 -8.45
CA PRO A 24 3.57 8.85 -7.85
C PRO A 24 4.35 9.46 -6.69
N ARG A 25 4.18 10.76 -6.54
CA ARG A 25 4.81 11.57 -5.50
C ARG A 25 3.79 11.94 -4.43
N LEU A 26 4.28 12.10 -3.23
CA LEU A 26 3.48 12.55 -2.09
C LEU A 26 3.08 14.02 -2.28
N VAL A 27 1.78 14.30 -2.21
CA VAL A 27 1.18 15.65 -2.30
C VAL A 27 0.73 16.15 -0.94
N SER A 28 0.16 15.27 -0.13
CA SER A 28 -0.26 15.58 1.25
C SER A 28 -0.03 14.38 2.15
N LEU A 29 0.29 14.66 3.41
CA LEU A 29 0.44 13.67 4.47
C LEU A 29 -0.31 14.12 5.71
N ALA A 30 -1.20 13.27 6.19
CA ALA A 30 -1.86 13.48 7.47
C ALA A 30 -1.71 12.27 8.38
N PHE A 31 -1.67 12.50 9.69
CA PHE A 31 -1.73 11.43 10.68
C PHE A 31 -2.32 11.89 12.00
N GLN A 32 -2.86 10.93 12.73
CA GLN A 32 -3.20 11.05 14.16
C GLN A 32 -2.53 9.93 14.95
N VAL A 33 -2.07 10.27 16.14
CA VAL A 33 -1.54 9.31 17.12
C VAL A 33 -2.52 9.20 18.27
N THR A 34 -2.86 7.98 18.65
CA THR A 34 -3.67 7.71 19.85
C THR A 34 -2.86 6.97 20.90
N ASP A 35 -3.23 7.20 22.15
CA ASP A 35 -2.85 6.35 23.27
C ASP A 35 -3.69 5.05 23.32
N ASP A 36 -3.48 4.22 24.34
CA ASP A 36 -4.18 2.95 24.52
C ASP A 36 -5.65 3.14 24.93
N ASN A 37 -6.05 4.35 25.35
CA ASN A 37 -7.42 4.74 25.68
C ASN A 37 -8.15 5.36 24.49
N GLU A 38 -7.63 5.20 23.28
CA GLU A 38 -8.20 5.75 22.03
C GLU A 38 -8.16 7.29 21.93
N LYS A 39 -7.53 7.97 22.91
CA LYS A 39 -7.42 9.43 22.93
C LYS A 39 -6.36 9.89 21.94
N VAL A 40 -6.70 10.87 21.09
CA VAL A 40 -5.73 11.51 20.20
C VAL A 40 -4.75 12.34 21.02
N VAL A 41 -3.46 12.01 20.95
CA VAL A 41 -2.36 12.67 21.66
C VAL A 41 -1.48 13.51 20.74
N ALA A 42 -1.53 13.27 19.43
CA ALA A 42 -0.88 14.09 18.40
C ALA A 42 -1.67 14.04 17.11
N GLN A 43 -1.60 15.13 16.36
CA GLN A 43 -2.20 15.25 15.04
C GLN A 43 -1.31 16.10 14.16
N TYR A 44 -1.26 15.75 12.87
CA TYR A 44 -0.49 16.44 11.87
C TYR A 44 -1.19 16.35 10.52
N SER A 45 -1.11 17.43 9.74
CA SER A 45 -1.50 17.47 8.34
C SER A 45 -0.68 18.52 7.62
N SER A 46 -0.14 18.19 6.47
CA SER A 46 0.55 19.17 5.61
C SER A 46 0.48 18.78 4.14
N ARG A 47 0.49 19.80 3.29
CA ARG A 47 0.80 19.67 1.88
C ARG A 47 2.31 19.63 1.69
N ILE A 48 2.76 18.99 0.63
CA ILE A 48 4.18 18.87 0.29
C ILE A 48 4.48 19.84 -0.86
N GLU A 49 5.51 20.63 -0.69
CA GLU A 49 5.96 21.57 -1.73
C GLU A 49 6.51 20.77 -2.94
N PRO A 50 5.92 20.94 -4.15
CA PRO A 50 6.37 20.23 -5.35
C PRO A 50 7.75 20.64 -5.86
N LYS A 51 8.20 21.82 -5.51
CA LYS A 51 9.54 22.35 -5.81
C LYS A 51 10.42 22.23 -4.58
N ASN A 52 11.36 21.27 -4.62
CA ASN A 52 12.32 21.11 -3.53
C ASN A 52 13.74 21.06 -4.14
N THR A 53 14.71 21.57 -3.41
CA THR A 53 16.13 21.52 -3.80
C THR A 53 16.73 20.12 -3.69
N THR A 54 16.08 19.22 -2.96
CA THR A 54 16.60 17.88 -2.60
C THR A 54 16.07 16.77 -3.48
N ILE A 55 14.94 16.99 -4.17
CA ILE A 55 14.27 16.00 -5.00
C ILE A 55 13.78 16.61 -6.30
N PRO A 56 13.63 15.82 -7.39
CA PRO A 56 13.04 16.33 -8.63
C PRO A 56 11.67 16.95 -8.39
N SER A 57 11.43 18.11 -8.97
CA SER A 57 10.12 18.78 -8.92
C SER A 57 9.07 17.93 -9.65
N PHE A 58 7.83 18.00 -9.20
CA PHE A 58 6.71 17.33 -9.84
C PHE A 58 5.53 18.27 -10.03
N LYS A 59 4.59 17.88 -10.88
CA LYS A 59 3.31 18.57 -11.04
C LYS A 59 2.19 17.68 -10.49
N ILE A 60 1.12 18.32 -10.08
CA ILE A 60 -0.12 17.62 -9.69
C ILE A 60 -1.06 17.70 -10.90
N PRO A 61 -1.33 16.57 -11.59
CA PRO A 61 -2.26 16.54 -12.70
C PRO A 61 -3.65 16.99 -12.25
N LYS A 62 -4.41 17.55 -13.20
CA LYS A 62 -5.77 18.03 -12.93
C LYS A 62 -6.67 16.91 -12.38
N GLU A 63 -6.52 15.69 -12.90
CA GLU A 63 -7.29 14.52 -12.49
C GLU A 63 -7.07 14.18 -11.01
N ALA A 64 -5.84 14.32 -10.51
CA ALA A 64 -5.52 14.14 -9.08
C ALA A 64 -6.06 15.31 -8.26
N ALA A 65 -5.84 16.56 -8.74
CA ALA A 65 -6.34 17.76 -8.08
C ALA A 65 -7.87 17.77 -7.95
N ASP A 66 -8.59 17.28 -8.95
CA ASP A 66 -10.06 17.14 -8.91
C ASP A 66 -10.54 16.14 -7.82
N ILE A 67 -9.69 15.20 -7.41
CA ILE A 67 -9.99 14.21 -6.36
C ILE A 67 -9.75 14.81 -4.97
N HIS A 68 -8.54 15.27 -4.69
CA HIS A 68 -8.15 15.72 -3.33
C HIS A 68 -8.13 17.24 -3.14
N GLY A 69 -8.50 18.01 -4.16
CA GLY A 69 -8.65 19.47 -4.06
C GLY A 69 -7.34 20.27 -3.96
N ILE A 70 -6.18 19.67 -4.20
CA ILE A 70 -4.88 20.34 -4.06
C ILE A 70 -4.27 20.55 -5.45
N SER A 71 -4.16 21.81 -5.91
CA SER A 71 -3.46 22.15 -7.14
C SER A 71 -1.95 22.27 -6.94
N THR A 72 -1.20 22.27 -8.05
CA THR A 72 0.25 22.49 -7.99
C THR A 72 0.58 23.84 -7.36
N GLU A 73 -0.17 24.89 -7.70
CA GLU A 73 0.01 26.23 -7.19
C GLU A 73 -0.25 26.31 -5.68
N GLN A 74 -1.36 25.73 -5.23
CA GLN A 74 -1.67 25.65 -3.79
C GLN A 74 -0.61 24.89 -3.00
N ALA A 75 -0.12 23.75 -3.55
CA ALA A 75 0.94 22.97 -2.92
C ALA A 75 2.28 23.73 -2.89
N GLN A 76 2.57 24.58 -3.90
CA GLN A 76 3.74 25.45 -3.92
C GLN A 76 3.65 26.60 -2.91
N GLU A 77 2.46 27.17 -2.74
CA GLU A 77 2.23 28.33 -1.86
C GLU A 77 2.17 27.92 -0.38
N THR A 78 1.55 26.79 -0.07
CA THR A 78 1.22 26.38 1.31
C THR A 78 1.90 25.11 1.76
N GLY A 79 2.59 24.42 0.86
CA GLY A 79 3.29 23.18 1.17
C GLY A 79 4.58 23.40 1.95
N ILE A 80 4.99 22.37 2.65
CA ILE A 80 6.28 22.34 3.35
C ILE A 80 7.25 21.40 2.62
N ALA A 81 8.52 21.55 2.92
CA ALA A 81 9.55 20.67 2.38
C ALA A 81 9.32 19.21 2.79
N LEU A 82 9.45 18.28 1.84
CA LEU A 82 9.23 16.85 2.04
C LEU A 82 10.02 16.28 3.21
N ASN A 83 11.29 16.67 3.36
CA ASN A 83 12.16 16.23 4.44
C ASN A 83 11.62 16.59 5.83
N VAL A 84 10.95 17.74 5.97
CA VAL A 84 10.32 18.15 7.23
C VAL A 84 9.11 17.29 7.52
N ALA A 85 8.22 17.10 6.54
CA ALA A 85 7.04 16.24 6.72
C ALA A 85 7.42 14.80 7.11
N LEU A 86 8.39 14.22 6.41
CA LEU A 86 8.85 12.86 6.70
C LEU A 86 9.63 12.75 8.01
N ALA A 87 10.38 13.77 8.42
CA ALA A 87 11.02 13.78 9.72
C ALA A 87 9.99 13.73 10.86
N VAL A 88 8.91 14.51 10.74
CA VAL A 88 7.80 14.49 11.71
C VAL A 88 7.12 13.11 11.70
N PHE A 89 6.78 12.58 10.53
CA PHE A 89 6.13 11.28 10.40
C PHE A 89 6.98 10.14 10.99
N THR A 90 8.26 10.07 10.61
CA THR A 90 9.18 9.02 11.08
C THR A 90 9.43 9.12 12.58
N TYR A 91 9.50 10.33 13.14
CA TYR A 91 9.61 10.53 14.58
C TYR A 91 8.42 9.96 15.34
N PHE A 92 7.19 10.31 14.96
CA PHE A 92 5.99 9.83 15.65
C PHE A 92 5.76 8.34 15.40
N SER A 93 5.91 7.86 14.17
CA SER A 93 5.71 6.46 13.84
C SER A 93 6.68 5.53 14.56
N SER A 94 7.95 5.94 14.76
CA SER A 94 8.94 5.14 15.51
C SER A 94 8.61 4.95 16.99
N LYS A 95 7.72 5.77 17.54
CA LYS A 95 7.24 5.70 18.94
C LYS A 95 5.93 4.93 19.08
N CYS A 96 5.31 4.57 17.98
CA CYS A 96 4.08 3.79 17.95
C CYS A 96 4.40 2.31 17.73
N HIS A 97 3.54 1.45 18.25
CA HIS A 97 3.67 0.00 18.03
C HIS A 97 2.89 -0.49 16.80
N THR A 98 2.00 0.34 16.25
CA THR A 98 1.12 -0.05 15.14
C THR A 98 0.88 1.12 14.19
N LEU A 99 0.95 0.83 12.89
CA LEU A 99 0.49 1.71 11.80
C LEU A 99 -0.88 1.25 11.30
N VAL A 100 -1.76 2.20 11.00
CA VAL A 100 -3.09 1.92 10.46
C VAL A 100 -3.41 2.89 9.33
N ALA A 101 -3.94 2.38 8.22
CA ALA A 101 -4.52 3.19 7.15
C ALA A 101 -5.67 2.44 6.45
N HIS A 102 -6.43 3.15 5.64
CA HIS A 102 -7.42 2.55 4.75
C HIS A 102 -6.77 2.35 3.38
N ASN A 103 -6.55 1.10 2.96
CA ASN A 103 -5.65 0.72 1.85
C ASN A 103 -4.16 0.93 2.16
N LEU A 104 -3.76 0.56 3.37
CA LEU A 104 -2.43 0.76 3.94
C LEU A 104 -1.25 0.39 3.01
N ALA A 105 -1.42 -0.61 2.13
CA ALA A 105 -0.38 -1.00 1.19
C ALA A 105 0.02 0.14 0.23
N PHE A 106 -0.96 0.95 -0.20
CA PHE A 106 -0.72 2.11 -1.05
C PHE A 106 0.07 3.19 -0.29
N ASP A 107 -0.44 3.61 0.86
CA ASP A 107 0.17 4.69 1.65
C ASP A 107 1.58 4.34 2.12
N LEU A 108 1.81 3.09 2.51
CA LEU A 108 3.13 2.61 2.88
C LEU A 108 4.13 2.66 1.72
N GLN A 109 3.71 2.29 0.51
CA GLN A 109 4.58 2.33 -0.66
C GLN A 109 4.99 3.78 -0.98
N ILE A 110 4.05 4.71 -0.91
CA ILE A 110 4.32 6.14 -1.13
C ILE A 110 5.31 6.67 -0.10
N VAL A 111 5.00 6.51 1.19
CA VAL A 111 5.87 7.01 2.27
C VAL A 111 7.25 6.35 2.24
N GLN A 112 7.33 5.03 2.03
CA GLN A 112 8.60 4.32 1.98
C GLN A 112 9.46 4.79 0.80
N ARG A 113 8.86 5.01 -0.37
CA ARG A 113 9.55 5.56 -1.54
C ARG A 113 10.14 6.93 -1.25
N GLU A 114 9.36 7.84 -0.69
CA GLU A 114 9.84 9.19 -0.38
C GLU A 114 10.95 9.18 0.70
N ILE A 115 10.85 8.28 1.67
CA ILE A 115 11.91 8.05 2.68
C ILE A 115 13.19 7.54 2.01
N ASN A 116 13.08 6.59 1.08
CA ASN A 116 14.22 6.04 0.33
C ASN A 116 14.90 7.11 -0.54
N LEU A 117 14.13 7.97 -1.22
CA LEU A 117 14.65 9.06 -2.03
C LEU A 117 15.49 10.05 -1.19
N LEU A 118 15.07 10.32 0.04
CA LEU A 118 15.82 11.17 0.97
C LEU A 118 16.93 10.42 1.72
N LYS A 119 17.07 9.10 1.49
CA LYS A 119 18.02 8.23 2.21
C LYS A 119 17.85 8.31 3.74
N TYR A 120 16.62 8.48 4.21
CA TYR A 120 16.33 8.49 5.63
C TYR A 120 16.25 7.07 6.17
N MET A 121 16.72 6.92 7.42
CA MET A 121 16.47 5.69 8.18
C MET A 121 15.09 5.78 8.84
N TRP A 122 14.25 4.78 8.61
CA TRP A 122 12.94 4.67 9.25
C TRP A 122 12.82 3.36 10.01
N LYS A 123 12.68 3.47 11.31
CA LYS A 123 12.29 2.34 12.15
C LYS A 123 10.77 2.21 12.11
N ARG A 124 10.29 1.42 11.16
CA ARG A 124 8.86 1.14 11.01
C ARG A 124 8.35 0.36 12.22
N PRO A 125 7.14 0.66 12.75
CA PRO A 125 6.45 -0.19 13.73
C PRO A 125 6.28 -1.63 13.26
N ASP A 126 6.36 -2.57 14.20
CA ASP A 126 6.30 -4.01 13.88
C ASP A 126 4.90 -4.44 13.43
N ASN A 127 3.85 -3.79 13.95
CA ASN A 127 2.47 -4.10 13.61
C ASN A 127 1.89 -3.09 12.62
N SER A 128 0.99 -3.58 11.78
CA SER A 128 0.26 -2.73 10.84
C SER A 128 -1.11 -3.33 10.52
N HIS A 129 -2.15 -2.48 10.38
CA HIS A 129 -3.50 -2.91 10.11
C HIS A 129 -4.13 -2.09 8.99
N CYS A 130 -4.80 -2.78 8.07
CA CYS A 130 -5.52 -2.20 6.95
C CYS A 130 -7.03 -2.30 7.19
N THR A 131 -7.67 -1.16 7.43
CA THR A 131 -9.12 -1.15 7.67
C THR A 131 -9.92 -1.58 6.44
N MET A 132 -9.44 -1.30 5.22
CA MET A 132 -10.06 -1.76 3.97
C MET A 132 -10.09 -3.30 3.90
N MET A 133 -8.96 -3.95 4.17
CA MET A 133 -8.85 -5.41 4.13
C MET A 133 -9.72 -6.07 5.19
N THR A 134 -9.74 -5.51 6.40
CA THR A 134 -10.57 -5.99 7.50
C THR A 134 -12.05 -5.84 7.16
N SER A 135 -12.46 -4.68 6.65
CA SER A 135 -13.85 -4.41 6.28
C SER A 135 -14.34 -5.24 5.09
N LYS A 136 -13.46 -5.62 4.16
CA LYS A 136 -13.82 -6.45 3.00
C LYS A 136 -14.52 -7.74 3.41
N ASP A 137 -13.96 -8.44 4.40
CA ASP A 137 -14.49 -9.72 4.85
C ASP A 137 -15.74 -9.58 5.71
N GLU A 138 -15.87 -8.46 6.40
CA GLU A 138 -17.06 -8.17 7.21
C GLU A 138 -18.25 -7.71 6.35
N MET A 139 -17.99 -6.83 5.39
CA MET A 139 -19.04 -6.25 4.56
C MET A 139 -19.47 -7.18 3.43
N LYS A 140 -18.59 -8.00 2.92
CA LYS A 140 -18.83 -8.97 1.83
C LYS A 140 -19.58 -8.35 0.64
N LEU A 141 -19.18 -7.13 0.27
CA LEU A 141 -19.76 -6.44 -0.88
C LEU A 141 -19.48 -7.25 -2.16
N GLU A 142 -20.49 -7.36 -3.00
CA GLU A 142 -20.38 -8.07 -4.27
C GLU A 142 -19.28 -7.44 -5.12
N GLY A 143 -18.34 -8.25 -5.54
CA GLY A 143 -17.19 -7.89 -6.36
C GLY A 143 -17.27 -8.51 -7.75
N LYS A 144 -16.23 -8.29 -8.53
CA LYS A 144 -16.05 -8.97 -9.81
C LYS A 144 -15.37 -10.33 -9.56
N PHE A 145 -15.70 -11.34 -10.37
CA PHE A 145 -14.99 -12.63 -10.40
C PHE A 145 -15.05 -13.45 -9.11
N ASP A 146 -16.22 -13.63 -8.52
CA ASP A 146 -16.46 -14.45 -7.31
C ASP A 146 -15.63 -14.05 -6.08
N ASP A 147 -15.13 -12.83 -6.04
CA ASP A 147 -14.46 -12.24 -4.87
C ASP A 147 -15.22 -11.02 -4.35
N TYR A 148 -15.03 -10.70 -3.06
CA TYR A 148 -15.62 -9.50 -2.49
C TYR A 148 -14.86 -8.25 -2.95
N LYS A 149 -15.62 -7.18 -3.21
CA LYS A 149 -15.08 -5.86 -3.52
C LYS A 149 -14.27 -5.31 -2.32
N PHE A 150 -13.17 -4.61 -2.61
CA PHE A 150 -12.51 -3.77 -1.62
C PHE A 150 -13.35 -2.53 -1.34
N PRO A 151 -13.90 -2.36 -0.13
CA PRO A 151 -14.76 -1.24 0.17
C PRO A 151 -13.97 0.07 0.23
N LYS A 152 -14.58 1.16 -0.24
CA LYS A 152 -14.07 2.50 0.00
C LYS A 152 -14.32 2.89 1.47
N LEU A 153 -13.53 3.83 2.00
CA LEU A 153 -13.69 4.32 3.36
C LEU A 153 -15.11 4.84 3.63
N GLN A 154 -15.69 5.56 2.66
CA GLN A 154 -17.07 6.01 2.69
C GLN A 154 -18.07 4.85 2.85
N GLU A 155 -17.95 3.82 2.03
CA GLU A 155 -18.83 2.65 2.08
C GLU A 155 -18.75 1.95 3.44
N CYS A 156 -17.52 1.87 4.01
CA CYS A 156 -17.34 1.37 5.36
C CYS A 156 -18.03 2.23 6.40
N PHE A 157 -17.91 3.54 6.29
CA PHE A 157 -18.50 4.47 7.25
C PHE A 157 -20.03 4.41 7.21
N ASP A 158 -20.63 4.42 6.01
CA ASP A 158 -22.06 4.25 5.82
C ASP A 158 -22.57 2.92 6.39
N HIS A 159 -21.82 1.84 6.18
CA HIS A 159 -22.19 0.50 6.67
C HIS A 159 -22.11 0.38 8.20
N PHE A 160 -21.02 0.84 8.81
CA PHE A 160 -20.78 0.63 10.24
C PHE A 160 -21.37 1.70 11.15
N PHE A 161 -21.60 2.90 10.64
CA PHE A 161 -22.07 4.05 11.45
C PHE A 161 -23.41 4.60 11.01
N HIS A 162 -23.95 4.18 9.84
CA HIS A 162 -25.20 4.68 9.27
C HIS A 162 -25.23 6.20 9.11
N LYS A 163 -24.09 6.79 8.77
CA LYS A 163 -23.89 8.23 8.61
C LYS A 163 -23.20 8.51 7.29
N GLY A 164 -23.83 9.32 6.45
CA GLY A 164 -23.14 9.91 5.31
C GLY A 164 -22.10 10.93 5.79
N VAL A 165 -20.94 10.92 5.18
CA VAL A 165 -19.89 11.93 5.40
C VAL A 165 -19.73 12.74 4.11
N GLN A 166 -19.51 14.04 4.23
CA GLN A 166 -19.18 14.92 3.12
C GLN A 166 -17.68 15.24 3.13
N ASN A 167 -17.15 15.68 2.01
CA ASN A 167 -15.75 16.11 1.84
C ASN A 167 -14.69 15.00 2.02
N TYR A 168 -14.96 13.80 1.52
CA TYR A 168 -13.92 12.77 1.35
C TYR A 168 -12.76 13.34 0.52
N HIS A 169 -11.56 12.73 0.70
CA HIS A 169 -10.30 13.15 0.08
C HIS A 169 -9.69 14.43 0.69
N ASP A 170 -10.06 14.75 1.94
CA ASP A 170 -9.21 15.52 2.82
C ASP A 170 -8.41 14.54 3.69
N ALA A 171 -7.10 14.49 3.52
CA ALA A 171 -6.25 13.48 4.18
C ALA A 171 -6.45 13.44 5.70
N LEU A 172 -6.71 14.58 6.37
CA LEU A 172 -6.93 14.59 7.80
C LEU A 172 -8.30 14.03 8.18
N LEU A 173 -9.34 14.31 7.40
CA LEU A 173 -10.66 13.74 7.61
C LEU A 173 -10.62 12.22 7.38
N ASP A 174 -9.95 11.76 6.33
CA ASP A 174 -9.81 10.34 6.03
C ASP A 174 -9.05 9.59 7.14
N VAL A 175 -8.02 10.20 7.75
CA VAL A 175 -7.37 9.70 8.96
C VAL A 175 -8.34 9.57 10.14
N GLN A 176 -9.20 10.58 10.36
CA GLN A 176 -10.20 10.55 11.45
C GLN A 176 -11.20 9.41 11.24
N LEU A 177 -11.73 9.29 10.04
CA LEU A 177 -12.68 8.23 9.67
C LEU A 177 -12.04 6.84 9.77
N CYS A 178 -10.82 6.69 9.28
CA CYS A 178 -10.06 5.45 9.39
C CYS A 178 -9.84 5.04 10.85
N ARG A 179 -9.51 5.99 11.73
CA ARG A 179 -9.36 5.76 13.18
C ARG A 179 -10.67 5.30 13.81
N GLU A 180 -11.77 5.99 13.54
CA GLU A 180 -13.09 5.60 14.09
C GLU A 180 -13.50 4.21 13.61
N LEU A 181 -13.31 3.91 12.32
CA LEU A 181 -13.57 2.59 11.75
C LEU A 181 -12.70 1.50 12.41
N TYR A 182 -11.41 1.76 12.60
CA TYR A 182 -10.51 0.83 13.26
C TYR A 182 -10.99 0.44 14.66
N PHE A 183 -11.35 1.42 15.49
CA PHE A 183 -11.83 1.16 16.83
C PHE A 183 -13.21 0.50 16.84
N GLN A 184 -14.07 0.83 15.88
CA GLN A 184 -15.36 0.15 15.72
C GLN A 184 -15.20 -1.33 15.37
N LEU A 185 -14.29 -1.66 14.46
CA LEU A 185 -13.95 -3.05 14.11
C LEU A 185 -13.39 -3.81 15.32
N ARG A 186 -12.52 -3.18 16.11
CA ARG A 186 -12.01 -3.76 17.37
C ARG A 186 -13.12 -4.04 18.36
N ARG A 187 -14.03 -3.10 18.58
CA ARG A 187 -15.19 -3.28 19.50
C ARG A 187 -16.11 -4.40 19.06
N LYS A 188 -16.22 -4.64 17.77
CA LYS A 188 -16.97 -5.79 17.21
C LYS A 188 -16.22 -7.11 17.32
N GLY A 189 -15.00 -7.14 17.82
CA GLY A 189 -14.18 -8.34 17.93
C GLY A 189 -13.69 -8.89 16.57
N VAL A 190 -13.71 -8.06 15.53
CA VAL A 190 -13.25 -8.46 14.21
C VAL A 190 -11.73 -8.65 14.24
N LEU A 191 -11.24 -9.74 13.64
CA LEU A 191 -9.82 -9.98 13.49
C LEU A 191 -9.21 -8.92 12.56
N LEU A 192 -8.41 -8.02 13.12
CA LEU A 192 -7.74 -6.97 12.36
C LEU A 192 -6.70 -7.59 11.44
N LYS A 193 -6.82 -7.30 10.16
CA LYS A 193 -5.85 -7.71 9.14
C LYS A 193 -4.80 -6.64 9.00
N GLY A 194 -3.56 -7.07 8.95
CA GLY A 194 -2.47 -6.25 8.48
C GLY A 194 -2.74 -5.75 7.05
N PRO A 195 -1.91 -4.85 6.52
CA PRO A 195 -1.85 -4.74 5.09
C PRO A 195 -1.70 -6.18 4.63
N GLN A 196 -2.22 -6.51 3.47
CA GLN A 196 -1.54 -7.55 2.74
C GLN A 196 -0.16 -6.95 2.35
N ASP A 197 0.65 -6.74 3.32
CA ASP A 197 1.96 -7.32 3.26
C ASP A 197 1.60 -8.69 2.78
N ILE A 198 1.78 -8.92 1.51
CA ILE A 198 1.98 -10.29 1.07
C ILE A 198 2.78 -10.83 2.25
N PRO A 199 2.21 -11.66 3.15
CA PRO A 199 2.88 -11.98 4.40
C PRO A 199 4.31 -12.31 4.00
N LYS A 200 5.33 -11.92 4.77
CA LYS A 200 6.73 -12.30 4.44
C LYS A 200 6.83 -13.80 4.21
N GLU A 201 5.89 -14.56 4.80
CA GLU A 201 5.57 -15.95 4.51
C GLU A 201 4.88 -16.16 3.15
N LEU A 202 4.28 -15.13 2.55
CA LEU A 202 3.59 -15.17 1.26
C LEU A 202 4.39 -14.54 0.13
N LEU A 203 5.39 -13.70 0.43
CA LEU A 203 6.51 -13.39 -0.44
C LEU A 203 7.63 -14.37 -0.06
N LYS A 204 7.50 -15.61 -0.49
CA LYS A 204 8.61 -16.54 -0.42
C LYS A 204 9.68 -15.99 -1.34
N ARG A 205 10.69 -15.36 -0.74
CA ARG A 205 12.00 -15.25 -1.37
C ARG A 205 12.37 -16.69 -1.73
N ILE A 206 12.44 -16.96 -3.01
CA ILE A 206 12.87 -18.26 -3.49
C ILE A 206 14.37 -18.24 -3.34
N ASP A 207 14.87 -18.70 -2.21
CA ASP A 207 16.28 -18.70 -1.89
C ASP A 207 17.03 -19.93 -2.43
N GLY A 208 18.26 -19.72 -2.81
CA GLY A 208 19.26 -20.75 -3.04
C GLY A 208 18.85 -21.86 -3.99
N GLU A 209 18.79 -23.10 -3.49
CA GLU A 209 18.51 -24.29 -4.30
C GLU A 209 17.09 -24.33 -4.88
N LYS A 210 16.11 -23.78 -4.15
CA LYS A 210 14.73 -23.67 -4.63
C LYS A 210 14.60 -22.73 -5.82
N TYR A 211 15.36 -21.63 -5.81
CA TYR A 211 15.44 -20.71 -6.93
C TYR A 211 16.00 -21.41 -8.17
N LYS A 212 17.13 -22.09 -8.02
CA LYS A 212 17.76 -22.84 -9.11
C LYS A 212 16.83 -23.91 -9.69
N ASN A 213 16.10 -24.62 -8.83
CA ASN A 213 15.14 -25.62 -9.27
C ASN A 213 13.94 -25.01 -9.99
N LEU A 214 13.44 -23.86 -9.54
CA LEU A 214 12.38 -23.12 -10.22
C LEU A 214 12.82 -22.65 -11.60
N VAL A 215 13.97 -22.01 -11.68
CA VAL A 215 14.55 -21.54 -12.97
C VAL A 215 14.73 -22.71 -13.91
N LYS A 216 15.35 -23.81 -13.44
CA LYS A 216 15.55 -25.02 -14.24
C LYS A 216 14.23 -25.59 -14.74
N PHE A 217 13.19 -25.61 -13.91
CA PHE A 217 11.87 -26.06 -14.31
C PHE A 217 11.27 -25.16 -15.38
N LEU A 218 11.23 -23.83 -15.15
CA LEU A 218 10.62 -22.88 -16.08
C LEU A 218 11.30 -22.82 -17.44
N LEU A 219 12.62 -22.99 -17.48
CA LEU A 219 13.38 -23.02 -18.74
C LEU A 219 13.24 -24.34 -19.50
N ASN A 220 12.86 -25.44 -18.84
CA ASN A 220 12.73 -26.76 -19.45
C ASN A 220 11.27 -27.24 -19.58
N ILE A 221 10.29 -26.40 -19.20
CA ILE A 221 8.89 -26.78 -19.30
C ILE A 221 8.49 -26.96 -20.76
N ASP A 222 7.94 -28.12 -21.07
CA ASP A 222 7.47 -28.43 -22.42
C ASP A 222 6.14 -27.70 -22.70
N SER A 223 6.20 -26.63 -23.47
CA SER A 223 5.03 -25.80 -23.81
C SER A 223 3.91 -26.57 -24.50
N THR A 224 4.18 -27.75 -25.05
CA THR A 224 3.16 -28.60 -25.68
C THR A 224 2.35 -29.40 -24.66
N LYS A 225 2.84 -29.52 -23.42
CA LYS A 225 2.17 -30.27 -22.34
C LYS A 225 1.36 -29.41 -21.39
N ILE A 226 1.49 -28.10 -21.47
CA ILE A 226 0.79 -27.13 -20.65
C ILE A 226 -0.27 -26.38 -21.46
N ASN A 227 -1.38 -26.01 -20.81
CA ASN A 227 -2.41 -25.23 -21.47
C ASN A 227 -1.98 -23.77 -21.68
N GLU A 228 -2.71 -23.03 -22.52
CA GLU A 228 -2.43 -21.62 -22.84
C GLU A 228 -2.31 -20.73 -21.61
N TRP A 229 -3.17 -20.92 -20.62
CA TRP A 229 -3.14 -20.15 -19.38
C TRP A 229 -1.91 -20.47 -18.53
N GLU A 230 -1.58 -21.77 -18.35
CA GLU A 230 -0.37 -22.22 -17.64
C GLU A 230 0.89 -21.66 -18.33
N ASN A 231 0.92 -21.68 -19.68
CA ASN A 231 2.02 -21.12 -20.44
C ASN A 231 2.17 -19.61 -20.23
N SER A 232 1.09 -18.84 -20.40
CA SER A 232 1.08 -17.40 -20.16
C SER A 232 1.51 -17.05 -18.74
N PHE A 233 1.05 -17.83 -17.77
CA PHE A 233 1.46 -17.66 -16.37
C PHE A 233 2.96 -17.92 -16.17
N CYS A 234 3.51 -19.01 -16.70
CA CYS A 234 4.94 -19.32 -16.63
C CYS A 234 5.79 -18.23 -17.29
N GLN A 235 5.39 -17.73 -18.46
CA GLN A 235 6.06 -16.62 -19.14
C GLN A 235 6.09 -15.35 -18.26
N SER A 236 4.98 -15.02 -17.61
CA SER A 236 4.92 -13.86 -16.70
C SER A 236 5.86 -14.00 -15.49
N VAL A 237 6.16 -15.22 -15.06
CA VAL A 237 7.12 -15.49 -14.00
C VAL A 237 8.55 -15.44 -14.53
N ILE A 238 8.81 -15.94 -15.75
CA ILE A 238 10.11 -15.84 -16.42
C ILE A 238 10.49 -14.35 -16.60
N GLU A 239 9.60 -13.52 -17.09
CA GLU A 239 9.83 -12.07 -17.21
C GLU A 239 10.20 -11.40 -15.86
N LYS A 240 9.60 -11.86 -14.77
CA LYS A 240 9.97 -11.40 -13.43
C LYS A 240 11.34 -11.94 -13.00
N LEU A 241 11.68 -13.19 -13.34
CA LEU A 241 13.00 -13.76 -13.09
C LEU A 241 14.08 -12.97 -13.83
N ASP A 242 13.88 -12.67 -15.10
CA ASP A 242 14.79 -11.87 -15.91
C ASP A 242 15.02 -10.46 -15.35
N LYS A 243 13.98 -9.91 -14.72
CA LYS A 243 14.03 -8.54 -14.15
C LYS A 243 14.61 -8.48 -12.74
N TYR A 244 14.37 -9.48 -11.91
CA TYR A 244 14.67 -9.43 -10.47
C TYR A 244 15.65 -10.52 -10.00
N ASP A 245 16.01 -11.47 -10.89
CA ASP A 245 16.91 -12.59 -10.64
C ASP A 245 16.60 -13.29 -9.29
N GLU A 246 17.61 -13.58 -8.48
CA GLU A 246 17.45 -14.22 -7.16
C GLU A 246 16.64 -13.40 -6.13
N HIS A 247 16.35 -12.14 -6.46
CA HIS A 247 15.51 -11.26 -5.65
C HIS A 247 14.01 -11.31 -6.00
N ILE A 248 13.61 -12.23 -6.88
CA ILE A 248 12.20 -12.40 -7.25
C ILE A 248 11.33 -12.69 -6.04
N LEU A 249 10.21 -12.00 -5.97
CA LEU A 249 9.18 -12.20 -4.97
C LEU A 249 7.90 -12.66 -5.66
N LEU A 250 7.42 -13.84 -5.28
CA LEU A 250 6.16 -14.39 -5.76
C LEU A 250 5.10 -14.35 -4.67
N SER A 251 3.86 -13.96 -5.01
CA SER A 251 2.74 -14.13 -4.08
C SER A 251 2.52 -15.60 -3.80
N THR A 252 1.91 -15.95 -2.65
CA THR A 252 1.56 -17.34 -2.32
C THR A 252 0.76 -17.97 -3.44
N LYS A 253 -0.23 -17.24 -3.96
CA LYS A 253 -1.04 -17.73 -5.08
C LYS A 253 -0.20 -18.03 -6.31
N GLN A 254 0.79 -17.20 -6.62
CA GLN A 254 1.72 -17.45 -7.71
C GLN A 254 2.62 -18.66 -7.43
N TYR A 255 3.15 -18.75 -6.21
CA TYR A 255 3.97 -19.87 -5.78
C TYR A 255 3.20 -21.21 -5.77
N ASP A 256 1.99 -21.22 -5.21
CA ASP A 256 1.12 -22.41 -5.18
C ASP A 256 0.69 -22.81 -6.58
N THR A 257 0.45 -21.85 -7.46
CA THR A 257 0.16 -22.10 -8.87
C THR A 257 1.36 -22.75 -9.57
N LEU A 258 2.56 -22.20 -9.41
CA LEU A 258 3.78 -22.80 -9.94
C LEU A 258 4.02 -24.20 -9.39
N ARG A 259 3.78 -24.40 -8.09
CA ARG A 259 3.91 -25.72 -7.46
C ARG A 259 2.92 -26.74 -8.07
N LYS A 260 1.69 -26.34 -8.33
CA LYS A 260 0.68 -27.17 -9.00
C LYS A 260 1.12 -27.53 -10.41
N ILE A 261 1.59 -26.56 -11.19
CA ILE A 261 2.10 -26.79 -12.55
C ILE A 261 3.32 -27.73 -12.49
N TYR A 262 4.25 -27.47 -11.57
CA TYR A 262 5.41 -28.35 -11.36
C TYR A 262 5.01 -29.79 -11.00
N THR A 263 4.05 -29.97 -10.08
CA THR A 263 3.60 -31.32 -9.67
C THR A 263 2.87 -32.07 -10.81
N LYS A 264 2.27 -31.33 -11.74
CA LYS A 264 1.50 -31.88 -12.85
C LYS A 264 2.39 -32.21 -14.08
N HIS A 265 3.48 -31.49 -14.30
CA HIS A 265 4.25 -31.49 -15.54
C HIS A 265 5.78 -31.61 -15.35
N GLY A 266 6.26 -31.62 -14.10
CA GLY A 266 7.68 -31.67 -13.73
C GLY A 266 8.25 -33.05 -13.51
#